data_f540296b44871ce56850d6dae4338935
#
_entry.id   f540296b44871ce56850d6dae4338935
#
_cell.length_a   1.000
_cell.length_b   1.000
_cell.length_c   1.000
_cell.angle_alpha   90.00
_cell.angle_beta   90.00
_cell.angle_gamma   90.00
#
_symmetry.space_group_name_H-M   'P 1'
#
loop_
_entity.id
_entity.type
_entity.pdbx_description
1 polymer ?
#
loop_
_entity_poly.entity_id
_entity_poly.type
_entity_poly.pdbx_seq_one_letter_code
_entity_poly.pdbx_strand_id
1 'polypeptide(L)'
;MNFLLSSFLFIFLFFSIDARSHDIVFATAPIDNEVCFSPDGPCDLKLVKFIQSAKKNLVIAIYDLTHPQLAHEIMVAAKKIPVRVLVDKRQSKGKHSLVSLLVKGGVDVRFGYQRGIMHNKFTVVDGNRLETGSYNYTNHATESNNENQIYLFNPAIAEKYAKRFEDIWEKGQPYQASVARG
;
A
#
# COMPACT_ATOMS: atom_id res chain seq x y z
N MET A 1 -16.84 -82.98 46.99
CA MET A 1 -15.70 -82.47 46.21
C MET A 1 -16.25 -81.32 45.43
N ASN A 2 -16.26 -80.10 46.04
CA ASN A 2 -16.92 -78.91 45.56
C ASN A 2 -15.90 -78.02 44.89
N PHE A 3 -16.06 -77.79 43.59
CA PHE A 3 -15.30 -76.76 42.84
C PHE A 3 -16.05 -75.42 42.88
N LEU A 4 -15.46 -74.45 43.57
CA LEU A 4 -15.89 -73.05 43.51
C LEU A 4 -15.29 -72.38 42.29
N LEU A 5 -16.15 -72.01 41.32
CA LEU A 5 -15.76 -71.10 40.24
C LEU A 5 -15.83 -69.64 40.72
N SER A 6 -14.66 -69.00 40.79
CA SER A 6 -14.55 -67.59 41.08
C SER A 6 -14.67 -66.84 39.77
N SER A 7 -15.77 -66.08 39.62
CA SER A 7 -15.96 -65.17 38.46
C SER A 7 -15.25 -63.85 38.72
N PHE A 8 -14.19 -63.58 37.96
CA PHE A 8 -13.55 -62.26 37.94
C PHE A 8 -14.34 -61.34 37.01
N LEU A 9 -14.99 -60.35 37.58
CA LEU A 9 -15.67 -59.29 36.87
C LEU A 9 -14.64 -58.22 36.48
N PHE A 10 -14.25 -58.17 35.18
CA PHE A 10 -13.42 -57.08 34.65
C PHE A 10 -14.31 -55.87 34.38
N ILE A 11 -14.17 -54.82 35.19
CA ILE A 11 -14.78 -53.50 34.95
C ILE A 11 -13.87 -52.77 34.01
N PHE A 12 -14.30 -52.63 32.72
CA PHE A 12 -13.68 -51.73 31.79
C PHE A 12 -14.17 -50.29 32.06
N LEU A 13 -13.30 -49.49 32.68
CA LEU A 13 -13.49 -48.03 32.75
C LEU A 13 -13.17 -47.43 31.39
N PHE A 14 -14.20 -47.08 30.63
CA PHE A 14 -14.06 -46.24 29.45
C PHE A 14 -13.78 -44.80 29.88
N PHE A 15 -12.53 -44.36 29.80
CA PHE A 15 -12.19 -42.95 29.84
C PHE A 15 -12.57 -42.32 28.50
N SER A 16 -13.70 -41.62 28.47
CA SER A 16 -14.04 -40.74 27.36
C SER A 16 -13.12 -39.52 27.45
N ILE A 17 -12.12 -39.45 26.57
CA ILE A 17 -11.34 -38.21 26.35
C ILE A 17 -12.23 -37.26 25.56
N ASP A 18 -12.83 -36.31 26.27
CA ASP A 18 -13.57 -35.21 25.67
C ASP A 18 -12.53 -34.24 25.03
N ALA A 19 -12.21 -34.50 23.76
CA ALA A 19 -11.35 -33.62 22.96
C ALA A 19 -12.14 -32.35 22.59
N ARG A 20 -12.28 -31.43 23.55
CA ARG A 20 -12.68 -30.07 23.25
C ARG A 20 -11.56 -29.44 22.40
N SER A 21 -11.75 -29.39 21.10
CA SER A 21 -10.96 -28.52 20.23
C SER A 21 -11.16 -27.09 20.73
N HIS A 22 -10.14 -26.56 21.41
CA HIS A 22 -10.08 -25.14 21.68
C HIS A 22 -9.71 -24.50 20.33
N ASP A 23 -10.72 -24.10 19.58
CA ASP A 23 -10.52 -23.18 18.47
C ASP A 23 -9.90 -21.92 19.06
N ILE A 24 -8.58 -21.80 18.94
CA ILE A 24 -7.87 -20.57 19.24
C ILE A 24 -8.29 -19.59 18.16
N VAL A 25 -9.38 -18.88 18.40
CA VAL A 25 -9.75 -17.71 17.63
C VAL A 25 -8.70 -16.67 17.97
N PHE A 26 -7.68 -16.55 17.11
CA PHE A 26 -6.83 -15.37 17.13
C PHE A 26 -7.74 -14.19 16.85
N ALA A 27 -8.10 -13.45 17.90
CA ALA A 27 -8.70 -12.15 17.73
C ALA A 27 -7.67 -11.29 16.98
N THR A 28 -7.78 -11.23 15.66
CA THR A 28 -7.07 -10.23 14.88
C THR A 28 -7.56 -8.89 15.40
N ALA A 29 -6.65 -8.09 15.97
CA ALA A 29 -6.96 -6.71 16.31
C ALA A 29 -7.67 -6.07 15.10
N PRO A 30 -8.73 -5.27 15.31
CA PRO A 30 -9.40 -4.63 14.19
C PRO A 30 -8.34 -3.88 13.38
N ILE A 31 -8.26 -4.21 12.09
CA ILE A 31 -7.40 -3.47 11.16
C ILE A 31 -8.13 -2.14 10.99
N ASP A 32 -7.70 -1.12 11.72
CA ASP A 32 -8.27 0.22 11.64
C ASP A 32 -7.94 0.82 10.27
N ASN A 33 -8.79 0.51 9.29
CA ASN A 33 -8.76 1.21 8.03
C ASN A 33 -9.16 2.66 8.29
N GLU A 34 -8.43 3.59 7.69
CA GLU A 34 -8.67 5.00 7.86
C GLU A 34 -9.16 5.62 6.54
N VAL A 35 -9.95 6.67 6.63
CA VAL A 35 -10.36 7.48 5.49
C VAL A 35 -9.99 8.94 5.69
N CYS A 36 -9.87 9.67 4.60
CA CYS A 36 -9.72 11.11 4.60
C CYS A 36 -10.48 11.69 3.41
N PHE A 37 -11.16 12.82 3.65
CA PHE A 37 -11.83 13.58 2.60
C PHE A 37 -11.30 15.01 2.60
N SER A 38 -10.90 15.52 1.46
CA SER A 38 -10.55 16.94 1.27
C SER A 38 -11.71 17.69 0.60
N PRO A 39 -11.79 19.02 0.78
CA PRO A 39 -10.79 19.87 1.44
C PRO A 39 -10.92 19.91 2.97
N ASP A 40 -11.92 19.26 3.58
CA ASP A 40 -12.24 19.42 4.99
C ASP A 40 -11.27 18.70 5.94
N GLY A 41 -10.58 17.66 5.45
CA GLY A 41 -9.64 16.87 6.24
C GLY A 41 -8.17 17.10 5.87
N PRO A 42 -7.23 16.82 6.79
CA PRO A 42 -5.79 16.99 6.57
C PRO A 42 -5.19 15.84 5.76
N CYS A 43 -5.67 15.64 4.52
CA CYS A 43 -5.37 14.46 3.70
C CYS A 43 -3.92 14.42 3.22
N ASP A 44 -3.32 15.57 2.95
CA ASP A 44 -1.90 15.72 2.64
C ASP A 44 -1.00 15.31 3.82
N LEU A 45 -1.31 15.79 5.04
CA LEU A 45 -0.55 15.44 6.24
C LEU A 45 -0.69 13.96 6.61
N LYS A 46 -1.87 13.37 6.39
CA LYS A 46 -2.07 11.94 6.59
C LYS A 46 -1.23 11.13 5.61
N LEU A 47 -1.20 11.52 4.34
CA LEU A 47 -0.38 10.89 3.32
C LEU A 47 1.13 11.05 3.57
N VAL A 48 1.57 12.23 4.03
CA VAL A 48 2.95 12.46 4.50
C VAL A 48 3.34 11.43 5.56
N LYS A 49 2.54 11.29 6.61
CA LYS A 49 2.80 10.31 7.69
C LYS A 49 2.84 8.87 7.16
N PHE A 50 1.95 8.55 6.21
CA PHE A 50 1.91 7.24 5.59
C PHE A 50 3.19 6.94 4.80
N ILE A 51 3.69 7.88 3.98
CA ILE A 51 4.97 7.79 3.26
C ILE A 51 6.14 7.65 4.25
N GLN A 52 6.20 8.49 5.29
CA GLN A 52 7.24 8.45 6.33
C GLN A 52 7.29 7.12 7.10
N SER A 53 6.18 6.39 7.15
CA SER A 53 6.08 5.11 7.84
C SER A 53 6.75 3.94 7.10
N ALA A 54 7.18 4.15 5.84
CA ALA A 54 7.86 3.12 5.03
C ALA A 54 9.23 2.75 5.61
N LYS A 55 9.51 1.44 5.70
CA LYS A 55 10.75 0.90 6.26
C LYS A 55 11.52 0.00 5.31
N LYS A 56 10.86 -0.60 4.32
CA LYS A 56 11.46 -1.58 3.39
C LYS A 56 11.44 -1.09 1.96
N ASN A 57 10.29 -0.63 1.48
CA ASN A 57 10.11 -0.10 0.13
C ASN A 57 8.86 0.76 0.03
N LEU A 58 8.81 1.58 -1.01
CA LEU A 58 7.68 2.43 -1.33
C LEU A 58 7.42 2.40 -2.84
N VAL A 59 6.21 2.07 -3.26
CA VAL A 59 5.78 2.17 -4.65
C VAL A 59 4.57 3.08 -4.76
N ILE A 60 4.61 3.99 -5.72
CA ILE A 60 3.58 5.01 -5.93
C ILE A 60 3.16 5.02 -7.40
N ALA A 61 1.87 4.95 -7.67
CA ALA A 61 1.30 5.23 -8.97
C ALA A 61 0.45 6.49 -8.87
N ILE A 62 0.85 7.56 -9.56
CA ILE A 62 0.20 8.86 -9.41
C ILE A 62 0.01 9.55 -10.76
N TYR A 63 -1.20 10.06 -11.00
CA TYR A 63 -1.54 10.78 -12.22
C TYR A 63 -0.89 12.16 -12.26
N ASP A 64 -1.05 12.96 -11.22
CA ASP A 64 -0.51 14.32 -11.14
C ASP A 64 0.23 14.59 -9.82
N LEU A 65 1.43 15.16 -9.91
CA LEU A 65 2.31 15.42 -8.77
C LEU A 65 2.91 16.82 -8.88
N THR A 66 2.32 17.72 -8.10
CA THR A 66 2.72 19.14 -8.01
C THR A 66 2.82 19.65 -6.57
N HIS A 67 2.51 18.79 -5.56
CA HIS A 67 2.55 19.15 -4.14
C HIS A 67 3.97 19.10 -3.58
N PRO A 68 4.56 20.25 -3.14
CA PRO A 68 5.98 20.30 -2.79
C PRO A 68 6.35 19.41 -1.59
N GLN A 69 5.50 19.37 -0.56
CA GLN A 69 5.78 18.58 0.64
C GLN A 69 5.75 17.09 0.34
N LEU A 70 4.76 16.60 -0.43
CA LEU A 70 4.70 15.19 -0.81
C LEU A 70 5.91 14.79 -1.67
N ALA A 71 6.32 15.64 -2.62
CA ALA A 71 7.53 15.40 -3.40
C ALA A 71 8.78 15.35 -2.50
N HIS A 72 8.88 16.24 -1.52
CA HIS A 72 9.98 16.25 -0.54
C HIS A 72 10.03 14.93 0.25
N GLU A 73 8.93 14.48 0.81
CA GLU A 73 8.88 13.24 1.62
C GLU A 73 9.22 12.00 0.81
N ILE A 74 8.78 11.94 -0.46
CA ILE A 74 9.16 10.86 -1.39
C ILE A 74 10.68 10.83 -1.60
N MET A 75 11.32 11.98 -1.80
CA MET A 75 12.78 12.07 -1.93
C MET A 75 13.52 11.75 -0.63
N VAL A 76 12.99 12.12 0.52
CA VAL A 76 13.55 11.76 1.82
C VAL A 76 13.49 10.25 2.04
N ALA A 77 12.40 9.61 1.66
CA ALA A 77 12.26 8.15 1.70
C ALA A 77 13.30 7.48 0.78
N ALA A 78 13.49 7.99 -0.44
CA ALA A 78 14.42 7.43 -1.43
C ALA A 78 15.90 7.43 -0.98
N LYS A 79 16.27 8.26 -0.02
CA LYS A 79 17.61 8.24 0.59
C LYS A 79 17.82 7.05 1.55
N LYS A 80 16.75 6.37 1.96
CA LYS A 80 16.80 5.34 3.00
C LYS A 80 16.34 3.97 2.51
N ILE A 81 15.42 3.93 1.57
CA ILE A 81 14.77 2.73 1.05
C ILE A 81 14.56 2.82 -0.46
N PRO A 82 14.40 1.71 -1.17
CA PRO A 82 13.98 1.72 -2.57
C PRO A 82 12.60 2.39 -2.74
N VAL A 83 12.56 3.42 -3.59
CA VAL A 83 11.32 4.13 -3.95
C VAL A 83 11.16 4.13 -5.45
N ARG A 84 9.99 3.68 -5.94
CA ARG A 84 9.65 3.65 -7.36
C ARG A 84 8.33 4.35 -7.60
N VAL A 85 8.28 5.19 -8.63
CA VAL A 85 7.11 6.01 -8.95
C VAL A 85 6.69 5.84 -10.40
N LEU A 86 5.44 5.43 -10.62
CA LEU A 86 4.78 5.44 -11.93
C LEU A 86 4.02 6.74 -12.09
N VAL A 87 4.25 7.43 -13.21
CA VAL A 87 3.61 8.71 -13.52
C VAL A 87 2.93 8.69 -14.89
N ASP A 88 1.94 9.57 -15.08
CA ASP A 88 1.40 9.83 -16.41
C ASP A 88 2.41 10.62 -17.26
N LYS A 89 2.57 10.21 -18.53
CA LYS A 89 3.55 10.81 -19.44
C LYS A 89 3.27 12.27 -19.75
N ARG A 90 2.01 12.65 -19.84
CA ARG A 90 1.61 14.03 -20.20
C ARG A 90 1.67 14.93 -18.96
N GLN A 91 1.09 14.50 -17.85
CA GLN A 91 1.06 15.28 -16.61
C GLN A 91 2.47 15.52 -16.05
N SER A 92 3.33 14.50 -16.09
CA SER A 92 4.71 14.61 -15.60
C SER A 92 5.59 15.60 -16.37
N LYS A 93 5.15 16.05 -17.55
CA LYS A 93 5.82 17.09 -18.36
C LYS A 93 5.17 18.47 -18.22
N GLY A 94 4.13 18.60 -17.42
CA GLY A 94 3.46 19.86 -17.15
C GLY A 94 4.38 20.88 -16.46
N LYS A 95 4.12 22.16 -16.66
CA LYS A 95 4.94 23.29 -16.14
C LYS A 95 5.16 23.22 -14.62
N HIS A 96 4.17 22.73 -13.88
CA HIS A 96 4.20 22.66 -12.40
C HIS A 96 4.56 21.27 -11.88
N SER A 97 4.84 20.31 -12.76
CA SER A 97 5.18 18.96 -12.35
C SER A 97 6.51 18.91 -11.57
N LEU A 98 6.50 18.22 -10.45
CA LEU A 98 7.69 17.98 -9.61
C LEU A 98 8.38 16.64 -9.91
N VAL A 99 7.94 15.93 -10.95
CA VAL A 99 8.50 14.61 -11.29
C VAL A 99 9.98 14.70 -11.65
N SER A 100 10.41 15.73 -12.37
CA SER A 100 11.84 15.95 -12.66
C SER A 100 12.67 16.16 -11.38
N LEU A 101 12.08 16.77 -10.37
CA LEU A 101 12.73 16.96 -9.07
C LEU A 101 12.89 15.60 -8.33
N LEU A 102 11.88 14.72 -8.40
CA LEU A 102 12.00 13.37 -7.84
C LEU A 102 13.19 12.61 -8.44
N VAL A 103 13.32 12.64 -9.75
CA VAL A 103 14.44 11.97 -10.47
C VAL A 103 15.79 12.52 -10.03
N LYS A 104 15.91 13.85 -9.94
CA LYS A 104 17.12 14.52 -9.42
C LYS A 104 17.40 14.13 -7.95
N GLY A 105 16.36 13.85 -7.17
CA GLY A 105 16.43 13.39 -5.79
C GLY A 105 16.71 11.89 -5.63
N GLY A 106 16.97 11.16 -6.73
CA GLY A 106 17.34 9.74 -6.70
C GLY A 106 16.17 8.76 -6.69
N VAL A 107 14.95 9.22 -6.96
CA VAL A 107 13.76 8.36 -7.08
C VAL A 107 13.77 7.70 -8.46
N ASP A 108 13.53 6.38 -8.51
CA ASP A 108 13.33 5.66 -9.78
C ASP A 108 11.91 5.94 -10.32
N VAL A 109 11.82 6.57 -11.47
CA VAL A 109 10.56 7.01 -12.06
C VAL A 109 10.39 6.47 -13.46
N ARG A 110 9.21 5.92 -13.75
CA ARG A 110 8.82 5.50 -15.10
C ARG A 110 7.49 6.11 -15.52
N PHE A 111 7.35 6.29 -16.82
CA PHE A 111 6.04 6.50 -17.41
C PHE A 111 5.28 5.19 -17.37
N GLY A 112 4.08 5.21 -16.81
CA GLY A 112 3.22 4.04 -16.84
C GLY A 112 2.85 3.67 -18.27
N TYR A 113 2.96 2.37 -18.60
CA TYR A 113 2.49 1.88 -19.91
C TYR A 113 0.97 1.95 -19.98
N GLN A 114 0.47 2.54 -21.07
CA GLN A 114 -0.97 2.75 -21.25
C GLN A 114 -1.35 2.92 -22.71
N ARG A 115 -2.58 2.56 -23.05
CA ARG A 115 -3.23 2.97 -24.30
C ARG A 115 -3.96 4.32 -24.17
N GLY A 116 -4.17 4.81 -22.97
CA GLY A 116 -4.79 6.08 -22.62
C GLY A 116 -3.89 6.88 -21.67
N ILE A 117 -4.37 7.14 -20.46
CA ILE A 117 -3.64 7.86 -19.40
C ILE A 117 -3.35 6.93 -18.21
N MET A 118 -2.24 7.14 -17.53
CA MET A 118 -1.96 6.46 -16.27
C MET A 118 -2.69 7.22 -15.14
N HIS A 119 -3.96 6.85 -14.89
CA HIS A 119 -4.84 7.61 -14.00
C HIS A 119 -4.94 7.03 -12.58
N ASN A 120 -4.09 6.07 -12.23
CA ASN A 120 -4.05 5.53 -10.87
C ASN A 120 -3.58 6.58 -9.86
N LYS A 121 -4.08 6.47 -8.64
CA LYS A 121 -3.62 7.18 -7.46
C LYS A 121 -3.59 6.16 -6.34
N PHE A 122 -2.41 5.62 -6.07
CA PHE A 122 -2.20 4.73 -4.93
C PHE A 122 -0.75 4.71 -4.49
N THR A 123 -0.58 4.44 -3.21
CA THR A 123 0.72 4.23 -2.56
C THR A 123 0.70 2.90 -1.84
N VAL A 124 1.68 2.04 -2.10
CA VAL A 124 1.91 0.83 -1.32
C VAL A 124 3.18 0.98 -0.50
N VAL A 125 3.05 0.82 0.80
CA VAL A 125 4.14 0.87 1.78
C VAL A 125 4.47 -0.54 2.24
N ASP A 126 5.76 -0.91 2.13
CA ASP A 126 6.32 -2.18 2.61
C ASP A 126 5.63 -3.43 2.05
N GLY A 127 4.89 -3.29 0.95
CA GLY A 127 4.13 -4.37 0.30
C GLY A 127 2.87 -4.83 1.05
N ASN A 128 2.53 -4.24 2.18
CA ASN A 128 1.47 -4.72 3.06
C ASN A 128 0.46 -3.66 3.53
N ARG A 129 0.68 -2.39 3.18
CA ARG A 129 -0.23 -1.27 3.48
C ARG A 129 -0.48 -0.47 2.22
N LEU A 130 -1.71 -0.05 2.02
CA LEU A 130 -2.17 0.63 0.82
C LEU A 130 -2.88 1.94 1.18
N GLU A 131 -2.55 2.99 0.46
CA GLU A 131 -3.40 4.17 0.32
C GLU A 131 -3.91 4.25 -1.12
N THR A 132 -5.18 4.58 -1.32
CA THR A 132 -5.78 4.80 -2.65
C THR A 132 -7.03 5.65 -2.56
N GLY A 133 -7.42 6.23 -3.70
CA GLY A 133 -8.61 7.05 -3.82
C GLY A 133 -8.62 7.89 -5.08
N SER A 134 -9.28 9.04 -5.03
CA SER A 134 -9.30 10.02 -6.12
C SER A 134 -8.18 11.06 -6.03
N TYR A 135 -7.51 11.16 -4.87
CA TYR A 135 -6.61 12.24 -4.49
C TYR A 135 -5.32 12.27 -5.32
N ASN A 136 -5.14 13.33 -6.14
CA ASN A 136 -3.86 13.62 -6.77
C ASN A 136 -2.90 14.30 -5.78
N TYR A 137 -1.60 14.20 -6.01
CA TYR A 137 -0.60 14.85 -5.14
C TYR A 137 -0.41 16.31 -5.55
N THR A 138 -1.48 17.11 -5.35
CA THR A 138 -1.56 18.52 -5.76
C THR A 138 -2.18 19.37 -4.66
N ASN A 139 -1.86 20.67 -4.62
CA ASN A 139 -2.53 21.60 -3.70
C ASN A 139 -4.03 21.69 -4.00
N HIS A 140 -4.44 21.60 -5.26
CA HIS A 140 -5.86 21.59 -5.63
C HIS A 140 -6.61 20.41 -5.00
N ALA A 141 -5.99 19.23 -4.96
CA ALA A 141 -6.58 18.07 -4.28
C ALA A 141 -6.69 18.28 -2.76
N THR A 142 -5.75 19.04 -2.16
CA THR A 142 -5.76 19.33 -0.72
C THR A 142 -6.80 20.38 -0.35
N GLU A 143 -6.87 21.48 -1.12
CA GLU A 143 -7.48 22.73 -0.67
C GLU A 143 -8.81 23.05 -1.36
N SER A 144 -9.10 22.43 -2.51
CA SER A 144 -10.19 22.87 -3.38
C SER A 144 -11.10 21.77 -3.88
N ASN A 145 -10.55 20.60 -4.21
CA ASN A 145 -11.31 19.50 -4.78
C ASN A 145 -11.99 18.66 -3.69
N ASN A 146 -13.16 18.10 -4.00
CA ASN A 146 -13.73 17.02 -3.22
C ASN A 146 -13.04 15.71 -3.59
N GLU A 147 -12.13 15.26 -2.76
CA GLU A 147 -11.37 14.02 -2.97
C GLU A 147 -11.57 13.06 -1.79
N ASN A 148 -11.21 11.81 -2.03
CA ASN A 148 -11.17 10.79 -1.00
C ASN A 148 -9.85 10.03 -1.00
N GLN A 149 -9.47 9.57 0.19
CA GLN A 149 -8.39 8.62 0.43
C GLN A 149 -8.87 7.55 1.38
N ILE A 150 -8.49 6.31 1.13
CA ILE A 150 -8.64 5.20 2.07
C ILE A 150 -7.26 4.59 2.33
N TYR A 151 -6.98 4.34 3.60
CA TYR A 151 -5.78 3.68 4.08
C TYR A 151 -6.14 2.28 4.55
N LEU A 152 -5.60 1.26 3.90
CA LEU A 152 -5.91 -0.14 4.16
C LEU A 152 -4.67 -0.84 4.72
N PHE A 153 -4.80 -1.37 5.92
CA PHE A 153 -3.78 -2.18 6.58
C PHE A 153 -4.03 -3.68 6.33
N ASN A 154 -4.28 -4.01 5.07
CA ASN A 154 -4.62 -5.36 4.61
C ASN A 154 -3.58 -5.86 3.61
N PRO A 155 -2.67 -6.79 4.02
CA PRO A 155 -1.61 -7.29 3.15
C PRO A 155 -2.12 -7.91 1.84
N ALA A 156 -3.23 -8.65 1.88
CA ALA A 156 -3.76 -9.31 0.69
C ALA A 156 -4.30 -8.33 -0.37
N ILE A 157 -4.82 -7.16 0.07
CA ILE A 157 -5.23 -6.09 -0.85
C ILE A 157 -4.00 -5.33 -1.33
N ALA A 158 -3.09 -4.97 -0.43
CA ALA A 158 -1.86 -4.24 -0.77
C ALA A 158 -1.01 -5.02 -1.79
N GLU A 159 -0.89 -6.34 -1.67
CA GLU A 159 -0.19 -7.22 -2.60
C GLU A 159 -0.78 -7.15 -4.02
N LYS A 160 -2.11 -7.10 -4.15
CA LYS A 160 -2.76 -6.96 -5.47
C LYS A 160 -2.40 -5.64 -6.15
N TYR A 161 -2.32 -4.55 -5.37
CA TYR A 161 -1.90 -3.24 -5.88
C TYR A 161 -0.40 -3.22 -6.20
N ALA A 162 0.44 -3.82 -5.36
CA ALA A 162 1.86 -3.97 -5.64
C ALA A 162 2.09 -4.79 -6.92
N LYS A 163 1.37 -5.90 -7.10
CA LYS A 163 1.42 -6.66 -8.35
C LYS A 163 0.97 -5.83 -9.55
N ARG A 164 -0.13 -5.07 -9.42
CA ARG A 164 -0.59 -4.17 -10.49
C ARG A 164 0.46 -3.11 -10.82
N PHE A 165 1.15 -2.59 -9.82
CA PHE A 165 2.26 -1.67 -10.02
C PHE A 165 3.37 -2.32 -10.87
N GLU A 166 3.81 -3.55 -10.52
CA GLU A 166 4.83 -4.27 -11.29
C GLU A 166 4.40 -4.52 -12.73
N ASP A 167 3.15 -4.96 -12.97
CA ASP A 167 2.62 -5.21 -14.31
C ASP A 167 2.70 -3.96 -15.22
N ILE A 168 2.53 -2.77 -14.63
CA ILE A 168 2.65 -1.49 -15.36
C ILE A 168 4.12 -1.08 -15.47
N TRP A 169 4.90 -1.31 -14.41
CA TRP A 169 6.31 -0.93 -14.32
C TRP A 169 7.16 -1.64 -15.36
N GLU A 170 7.00 -2.94 -15.52
CA GLU A 170 7.73 -3.76 -16.50
C GLU A 170 7.52 -3.28 -17.93
N LYS A 171 6.30 -2.83 -18.25
CA LYS A 171 5.93 -2.30 -19.57
C LYS A 171 6.19 -0.81 -19.71
N GLY A 172 6.51 -0.12 -18.61
CA GLY A 172 6.76 1.31 -18.56
C GLY A 172 8.11 1.68 -19.13
N GLN A 173 8.26 2.96 -19.50
CA GLN A 173 9.53 3.52 -19.98
C GLN A 173 10.17 4.37 -18.88
N PRO A 174 11.50 4.32 -18.67
CA PRO A 174 12.19 5.23 -17.77
C PRO A 174 11.84 6.68 -18.06
N TYR A 175 11.65 7.47 -16.99
CA TYR A 175 11.42 8.91 -17.17
C TYR A 175 12.66 9.55 -17.76
N GLN A 176 12.48 10.21 -18.88
CA GLN A 176 13.51 11.05 -19.51
C GLN A 176 13.11 12.50 -19.31
N ALA A 177 13.88 13.23 -18.50
CA ALA A 177 13.73 14.68 -18.43
C ALA A 177 13.88 15.24 -19.85
N SER A 178 12.93 16.08 -20.29
CA SER A 178 13.12 16.82 -21.54
C SER A 178 14.39 17.63 -21.41
N VAL A 179 15.41 17.30 -22.22
CA VAL A 179 16.54 18.20 -22.41
C VAL A 179 15.93 19.47 -22.94
N ALA A 180 16.00 20.55 -22.14
CA ALA A 180 15.61 21.87 -22.64
C ALA A 180 16.49 22.15 -23.87
N ARG A 181 15.87 22.19 -25.06
CA ARG A 181 16.55 22.71 -26.24
C ARG A 181 16.72 24.20 -25.95
N GLY A 182 17.97 24.59 -25.68
CA GLY A 182 18.38 25.98 -25.56
C GLY A 182 18.18 26.71 -26.86
#